data_5c5a2a34efdb9ed31fb96df1ca5779cc
#
_entry.id   5c5a2a34efdb9ed31fb96df1ca5779cc
#
_cell.length_a   1.000
_cell.length_b   1.000
_cell.length_c   1.000
_cell.angle_alpha   90.00
_cell.angle_beta   90.00
_cell.angle_gamma   90.00
#
_symmetry.space_group_name_H-M   'P 1'
#
loop_
_entity.id
_entity.type
_entity.pdbx_description
1 polymer ?
#
loop_
_entity_poly.entity_id
_entity_poly.type
_entity_poly.pdbx_seq_one_letter_code
_entity_poly.pdbx_strand_id
1 'polypeptide(L)'
;LDRGGKGEYTGSEDCLYLNVFTPKKISSDKKLPVMFWIHGGGNTSGEAASYDFSKLASAHELVIVSINYRLGFLGWFYHPAFAATSNNLEDKSGNFGTLDQIMALKWVKQNINDFGGDKNNVTVFGESAGGHNVFALLSSPLAKGLFHKAISQSGATNTFDLEEASKFFDNKESSLLTSSKEVI
;
A
#
# COMPACT_ATOMS: atom_id res chain seq x y z
N LEU A 1 4.67 6.62 -10.09
CA LEU A 1 4.65 7.25 -11.41
C LEU A 1 3.31 6.96 -12.06
N ASP A 2 2.53 7.99 -12.33
CA ASP A 2 1.24 7.87 -12.99
C ASP A 2 1.40 8.00 -14.51
N ARG A 3 0.53 7.35 -15.28
CA ARG A 3 0.47 7.52 -16.72
C ARG A 3 -0.34 8.77 -17.03
N GLY A 4 0.30 9.90 -17.26
CA GLY A 4 -0.36 11.05 -17.83
C GLY A 4 -1.03 10.67 -19.16
N GLY A 5 -2.22 11.18 -19.45
CA GLY A 5 -3.06 10.78 -20.59
C GLY A 5 -2.47 10.91 -22.00
N LYS A 6 -1.16 11.14 -22.12
CA LYS A 6 -0.39 11.20 -23.38
C LYS A 6 0.80 10.22 -23.40
N GLY A 7 0.83 9.24 -22.52
CA GLY A 7 1.95 8.30 -22.41
C GLY A 7 3.16 8.83 -21.65
N GLU A 8 3.03 10.00 -21.02
CA GLU A 8 4.06 10.55 -20.14
C GLU A 8 3.89 9.99 -18.72
N TYR A 9 5.00 9.66 -18.08
CA TYR A 9 5.02 9.30 -16.67
C TYR A 9 5.07 10.58 -15.84
N THR A 10 4.24 10.67 -14.80
CA THR A 10 4.19 11.78 -13.85
C THR A 10 4.46 11.28 -12.44
N GLY A 11 4.81 12.19 -11.52
CA GLY A 11 5.09 11.87 -10.14
C GLY A 11 6.59 11.96 -9.80
N SER A 12 6.95 11.44 -8.64
CA SER A 12 8.32 11.46 -8.10
C SER A 12 8.66 10.12 -7.47
N GLU A 13 9.94 9.73 -7.52
CA GLU A 13 10.44 8.57 -6.76
C GLU A 13 10.52 8.87 -5.26
N ASP A 14 10.75 10.12 -4.88
CA ASP A 14 10.55 10.59 -3.52
C ASP A 14 9.05 10.77 -3.25
N CYS A 15 8.37 9.69 -2.93
CA CYS A 15 6.91 9.61 -2.86
C CYS A 15 6.38 8.99 -1.56
N LEU A 16 7.23 8.45 -0.69
CA LEU A 16 6.78 7.72 0.50
C LEU A 16 6.39 8.68 1.64
N TYR A 17 5.24 9.29 1.48
CA TYR A 17 4.64 10.23 2.44
C TYR A 17 3.31 9.70 2.95
N LEU A 18 2.87 10.24 4.08
CA LEU A 18 1.56 9.99 4.64
C LEU A 18 0.94 11.29 5.16
N ASN A 19 -0.39 11.31 5.23
CA ASN A 19 -1.17 12.37 5.84
C ASN A 19 -1.88 11.81 7.08
N VAL A 20 -1.97 12.62 8.13
CA VAL A 20 -2.72 12.29 9.35
C VAL A 20 -3.84 13.30 9.52
N PHE A 21 -5.08 12.83 9.54
CA PHE A 21 -6.28 13.63 9.77
C PHE A 21 -6.80 13.37 11.17
N THR A 22 -6.99 14.42 11.94
CA THR A 22 -7.49 14.35 13.33
C THR A 22 -8.63 15.34 13.53
N PRO A 23 -9.55 15.09 14.49
CA PRO A 23 -10.47 16.12 14.94
C PRO A 23 -9.72 17.33 15.51
N LYS A 24 -10.30 18.52 15.37
CA LYS A 24 -9.71 19.77 15.92
C LYS A 24 -9.50 19.75 17.43
N LYS A 25 -10.33 19.00 18.15
CA LYS A 25 -10.25 18.82 19.60
C LYS A 25 -10.31 17.33 19.92
N ILE A 26 -9.29 16.86 20.58
CA ILE A 26 -9.22 15.49 21.13
C ILE A 26 -9.12 15.64 22.66
N SER A 27 -9.94 14.91 23.41
CA SER A 27 -9.81 14.86 24.87
C SER A 27 -8.47 14.20 25.23
N SER A 28 -7.75 14.77 26.20
CA SER A 28 -6.47 14.25 26.67
C SER A 28 -6.55 12.81 27.19
N ASP A 29 -7.75 12.42 27.65
CA ASP A 29 -7.95 11.16 28.36
C ASP A 29 -8.43 10.03 27.44
N LYS A 30 -8.68 10.33 26.14
CA LYS A 30 -9.23 9.38 25.20
C LYS A 30 -8.32 9.25 23.97
N LYS A 31 -7.92 8.04 23.63
CA LYS A 31 -7.30 7.72 22.36
C LYS A 31 -8.38 7.30 21.35
N LEU A 32 -8.31 7.85 20.13
CA LEU A 32 -9.31 7.63 19.09
C LEU A 32 -8.99 6.40 18.24
N PRO A 33 -9.99 5.69 17.71
CA PRO A 33 -9.74 4.64 16.72
C PRO A 33 -8.98 5.19 15.51
N VAL A 34 -8.08 4.38 14.97
CA VAL A 34 -7.27 4.72 13.81
C VAL A 34 -7.79 3.99 12.59
N MET A 35 -7.94 4.71 11.48
CA MET A 35 -8.24 4.14 10.17
C MET A 35 -7.08 4.42 9.22
N PHE A 36 -6.53 3.37 8.62
CA PHE A 36 -5.37 3.43 7.74
C PHE A 36 -5.82 3.18 6.29
N TRP A 37 -5.79 4.24 5.48
CA TRP A 37 -6.28 4.24 4.11
C TRP A 37 -5.21 3.85 3.10
N ILE A 38 -5.57 2.91 2.21
CA ILE A 38 -4.77 2.49 1.06
C ILE A 38 -5.57 2.81 -0.20
N HIS A 39 -5.08 3.75 -1.01
CA HIS A 39 -5.77 4.18 -2.22
C HIS A 39 -5.78 3.11 -3.31
N GLY A 40 -6.72 3.21 -4.25
CA GLY A 40 -6.81 2.40 -5.45
C GLY A 40 -5.94 2.94 -6.59
N GLY A 41 -6.33 2.61 -7.82
CA GLY A 41 -5.64 3.04 -9.04
C GLY A 41 -4.78 1.94 -9.67
N GLY A 42 -5.20 0.68 -9.52
CA GLY A 42 -4.58 -0.48 -10.20
C GLY A 42 -3.14 -0.76 -9.78
N ASN A 43 -2.68 -0.22 -8.64
CA ASN A 43 -1.28 -0.21 -8.21
C ASN A 43 -0.33 0.48 -9.21
N THR A 44 -0.85 1.25 -10.15
CA THR A 44 -0.07 1.95 -11.18
C THR A 44 -0.24 3.46 -11.13
N SER A 45 -1.30 3.94 -10.46
CA SER A 45 -1.64 5.35 -10.31
C SER A 45 -2.25 5.63 -8.95
N GLY A 46 -2.45 6.92 -8.62
CA GLY A 46 -3.09 7.36 -7.39
C GLY A 46 -2.12 7.97 -6.37
N GLU A 47 -2.69 8.66 -5.41
CA GLU A 47 -1.95 9.34 -4.34
C GLU A 47 -2.83 9.58 -3.11
N ALA A 48 -2.20 9.71 -1.95
CA ALA A 48 -2.89 10.00 -0.68
C ALA A 48 -3.55 11.37 -0.66
N ALA A 49 -2.99 12.35 -1.37
CA ALA A 49 -3.47 13.74 -1.41
C ALA A 49 -4.83 13.89 -2.11
N SER A 50 -5.23 12.92 -2.93
CA SER A 50 -6.55 12.91 -3.59
C SER A 50 -7.73 12.70 -2.62
N TYR A 51 -7.45 12.38 -1.35
CA TYR A 51 -8.47 12.04 -0.34
C TYR A 51 -8.40 12.98 0.86
N ASP A 52 -9.41 13.84 1.00
CA ASP A 52 -9.58 14.67 2.21
C ASP A 52 -10.52 13.97 3.22
N PHE A 53 -9.92 13.41 4.25
CA PHE A 53 -10.63 12.75 5.34
C PHE A 53 -10.97 13.67 6.52
N SER A 54 -10.76 14.98 6.44
CA SER A 54 -10.97 15.93 7.53
C SER A 54 -12.39 15.90 8.09
N LYS A 55 -13.39 15.81 7.20
CA LYS A 55 -14.80 15.72 7.60
C LYS A 55 -15.11 14.40 8.32
N LEU A 56 -14.62 13.29 7.77
CA LEU A 56 -14.84 11.97 8.34
C LEU A 56 -14.18 11.85 9.73
N ALA A 57 -12.94 12.29 9.85
CA ALA A 57 -12.21 12.31 11.11
C ALA A 57 -12.95 13.12 12.17
N SER A 58 -13.41 14.32 11.82
CA SER A 58 -14.11 15.22 12.76
C SER A 58 -15.50 14.73 13.15
N ALA A 59 -16.27 14.18 12.19
CA ALA A 59 -17.66 13.75 12.44
C ALA A 59 -17.76 12.47 13.29
N HIS A 60 -16.74 11.61 13.23
CA HIS A 60 -16.79 10.30 13.87
C HIS A 60 -15.70 10.09 14.94
N GLU A 61 -14.99 11.15 15.33
CA GLU A 61 -13.90 11.08 16.31
C GLU A 61 -12.89 9.98 15.96
N LEU A 62 -12.31 10.08 14.74
CA LEU A 62 -11.33 9.14 14.22
C LEU A 62 -10.00 9.84 13.97
N VAL A 63 -8.91 9.09 14.08
CA VAL A 63 -7.63 9.46 13.44
C VAL A 63 -7.53 8.68 12.14
N ILE A 64 -7.34 9.36 11.01
CA ILE A 64 -7.24 8.70 9.71
C ILE A 64 -5.85 8.97 9.13
N VAL A 65 -5.19 7.92 8.70
CA VAL A 65 -3.89 7.98 8.03
C VAL A 65 -4.07 7.56 6.58
N SER A 66 -3.73 8.42 5.63
CA SER A 66 -3.65 8.06 4.20
C SER A 66 -2.20 8.01 3.77
N ILE A 67 -1.84 7.06 2.93
CA ILE A 67 -0.46 6.78 2.56
C ILE A 67 -0.25 6.80 1.06
N ASN A 68 0.96 7.19 0.65
CA ASN A 68 1.53 6.81 -0.64
C ASN A 68 2.33 5.52 -0.48
N TYR A 69 2.41 4.77 -1.56
CA TYR A 69 3.24 3.58 -1.69
C TYR A 69 3.76 3.51 -3.13
N ARG A 70 4.89 2.85 -3.36
CA ARG A 70 5.45 2.72 -4.71
C ARG A 70 4.49 2.00 -5.64
N LEU A 71 4.42 2.46 -6.88
CA LEU A 71 3.47 2.04 -7.89
C LEU A 71 4.18 1.42 -9.10
N GLY A 72 3.44 0.62 -9.87
CA GLY A 72 3.93 0.00 -11.09
C GLY A 72 5.17 -0.87 -10.83
N PHE A 73 6.16 -0.78 -11.70
CA PHE A 73 7.40 -1.56 -11.58
C PHE A 73 8.23 -1.19 -10.36
N LEU A 74 8.12 0.01 -9.82
CA LEU A 74 8.82 0.40 -8.60
C LEU A 74 8.19 -0.25 -7.36
N GLY A 75 6.90 -0.58 -7.42
CA GLY A 75 6.17 -1.21 -6.33
C GLY A 75 6.14 -2.73 -6.40
N TRP A 76 5.98 -3.28 -7.61
CA TRP A 76 5.85 -4.73 -7.80
C TRP A 76 6.62 -5.17 -9.04
N PHE A 77 7.83 -5.64 -8.82
CA PHE A 77 8.67 -6.19 -9.86
C PHE A 77 9.63 -7.22 -9.28
N TYR A 78 9.54 -8.44 -9.79
CA TYR A 78 10.46 -9.51 -9.44
C TYR A 78 11.33 -9.87 -10.64
N HIS A 79 12.64 -9.92 -10.43
CA HIS A 79 13.58 -10.47 -11.40
C HIS A 79 14.64 -11.31 -10.68
N PRO A 80 14.95 -12.53 -11.17
CA PRO A 80 15.89 -13.44 -10.49
C PRO A 80 17.29 -12.84 -10.30
N ALA A 81 17.76 -12.02 -11.26
CA ALA A 81 19.07 -11.38 -11.16
C ALA A 81 19.11 -10.39 -9.97
N PHE A 82 18.06 -9.59 -9.76
CA PHE A 82 17.98 -8.69 -8.60
C PHE A 82 17.84 -9.47 -7.29
N ALA A 83 17.01 -10.50 -7.27
CA ALA A 83 16.88 -11.37 -6.11
C ALA A 83 18.20 -12.03 -5.70
N ALA A 84 19.07 -12.34 -6.66
CA ALA A 84 20.39 -12.93 -6.40
C ALA A 84 21.38 -11.94 -5.77
N THR A 85 21.19 -10.61 -5.92
CA THR A 85 22.11 -9.59 -5.39
C THR A 85 21.85 -9.22 -3.92
N SER A 86 20.68 -9.58 -3.36
CA SER A 86 20.33 -9.29 -1.98
C SER A 86 20.39 -10.55 -1.10
N ASN A 87 20.79 -10.37 0.15
CA ASN A 87 20.67 -11.40 1.19
C ASN A 87 19.37 -11.27 2.01
N ASN A 88 18.62 -10.20 1.83
CA ASN A 88 17.37 -9.94 2.53
C ASN A 88 16.19 -10.57 1.79
N LEU A 89 15.37 -11.34 2.49
CA LEU A 89 14.17 -11.98 1.92
C LEU A 89 13.11 -10.97 1.48
N GLU A 90 13.02 -9.82 2.17
CA GLU A 90 12.09 -8.75 1.81
C GLU A 90 12.45 -8.17 0.44
N ASP A 91 13.73 -7.89 0.18
CA ASP A 91 14.21 -7.40 -1.11
C ASP A 91 14.02 -8.42 -2.24
N LYS A 92 14.09 -9.71 -1.91
CA LYS A 92 13.85 -10.79 -2.89
C LYS A 92 12.40 -10.98 -3.26
N SER A 93 11.46 -10.36 -2.53
CA SER A 93 10.03 -10.60 -2.72
C SER A 93 9.47 -9.96 -3.98
N GLY A 94 10.08 -8.87 -4.46
CA GLY A 94 9.52 -8.03 -5.52
C GLY A 94 8.25 -7.27 -5.12
N ASN A 95 7.84 -7.32 -3.84
CA ASN A 95 6.60 -6.72 -3.33
C ASN A 95 6.87 -5.40 -2.59
N PHE A 96 7.63 -4.51 -3.20
CA PHE A 96 8.10 -3.28 -2.56
C PHE A 96 6.96 -2.34 -2.15
N GLY A 97 5.88 -2.23 -2.96
CA GLY A 97 4.71 -1.44 -2.60
C GLY A 97 3.98 -2.00 -1.37
N THR A 98 3.93 -3.31 -1.20
CA THR A 98 3.40 -3.94 0.02
C THR A 98 4.31 -3.69 1.21
N LEU A 99 5.62 -3.73 1.02
CA LEU A 99 6.60 -3.41 2.07
C LEU A 99 6.51 -1.93 2.51
N ASP A 100 6.22 -1.00 1.59
CA ASP A 100 5.97 0.41 1.91
C ASP A 100 4.75 0.57 2.81
N GLN A 101 3.66 -0.15 2.53
CA GLN A 101 2.45 -0.15 3.35
C GLN A 101 2.72 -0.72 4.75
N ILE A 102 3.52 -1.80 4.84
CA ILE A 102 3.95 -2.37 6.11
C ILE A 102 4.82 -1.39 6.89
N MET A 103 5.72 -0.67 6.22
CA MET A 103 6.55 0.35 6.84
C MET A 103 5.69 1.49 7.41
N ALA A 104 4.70 1.95 6.66
CA ALA A 104 3.76 2.97 7.12
C ALA A 104 2.93 2.48 8.32
N LEU A 105 2.51 1.22 8.35
CA LEU A 105 1.84 0.63 9.53
C LEU A 105 2.77 0.52 10.74
N LYS A 106 4.05 0.22 10.55
CA LYS A 106 5.05 0.26 11.62
C LYS A 106 5.19 1.68 12.17
N TRP A 107 5.20 2.69 11.29
CA TRP A 107 5.21 4.09 11.69
C TRP A 107 3.96 4.45 12.52
N VAL A 108 2.76 4.04 12.08
CA VAL A 108 1.51 4.22 12.83
C VAL A 108 1.63 3.62 14.23
N LYS A 109 2.10 2.38 14.33
CA LYS A 109 2.28 1.70 15.62
C LYS A 109 3.21 2.45 16.58
N GLN A 110 4.21 3.12 16.06
CA GLN A 110 5.20 3.85 16.85
C GLN A 110 4.72 5.25 17.24
N ASN A 111 4.03 5.97 16.34
CA ASN A 111 3.86 7.41 16.44
C ASN A 111 2.40 7.85 16.63
N ILE A 112 1.40 7.05 16.28
CA ILE A 112 0.01 7.53 16.17
C ILE A 112 -0.59 8.00 17.50
N ASN A 113 -0.03 7.56 18.63
CA ASN A 113 -0.43 8.02 19.95
C ASN A 113 -0.21 9.53 20.13
N ASP A 114 0.83 10.10 19.51
CA ASP A 114 1.15 11.53 19.59
C ASP A 114 0.15 12.38 18.80
N PHE A 115 -0.57 11.74 17.87
CA PHE A 115 -1.66 12.33 17.10
C PHE A 115 -3.05 12.04 17.71
N GLY A 116 -3.11 11.51 18.92
CA GLY A 116 -4.35 11.19 19.62
C GLY A 116 -4.99 9.86 19.18
N GLY A 117 -4.34 9.08 18.34
CA GLY A 117 -4.82 7.76 17.91
C GLY A 117 -4.47 6.64 18.88
N ASP A 118 -5.25 5.57 18.87
CA ASP A 118 -4.98 4.34 19.61
C ASP A 118 -4.26 3.33 18.71
N LYS A 119 -2.97 3.13 18.94
CA LYS A 119 -2.17 2.13 18.22
C LYS A 119 -2.65 0.68 18.38
N ASN A 120 -3.53 0.41 19.36
CA ASN A 120 -4.11 -0.89 19.61
C ASN A 120 -5.54 -1.03 19.01
N ASN A 121 -5.99 -0.02 18.25
CA ASN A 121 -7.29 -0.03 17.59
C ASN A 121 -7.17 0.52 16.17
N VAL A 122 -6.38 -0.16 15.33
CA VAL A 122 -6.08 0.21 13.94
C VAL A 122 -6.91 -0.65 12.99
N THR A 123 -7.66 0.00 12.11
CA THR A 123 -8.40 -0.62 11.00
C THR A 123 -7.71 -0.25 9.69
N VAL A 124 -7.25 -1.23 8.93
CA VAL A 124 -6.81 -1.00 7.53
C VAL A 124 -8.02 -1.02 6.61
N PHE A 125 -8.06 -0.09 5.66
CA PHE A 125 -9.13 -0.08 4.66
C PHE A 125 -8.62 0.45 3.34
N GLY A 126 -9.21 -0.02 2.24
CA GLY A 126 -8.79 0.37 0.90
C GLY A 126 -9.82 -0.01 -0.14
N GLU A 127 -9.80 0.67 -1.28
CA GLU A 127 -10.71 0.46 -2.39
C GLU A 127 -9.96 0.00 -3.62
N SER A 128 -10.59 -0.89 -4.44
CA SER A 128 -10.02 -1.41 -5.68
C SER A 128 -8.64 -2.07 -5.43
N ALA A 129 -7.57 -1.58 -6.07
CA ALA A 129 -6.21 -2.05 -5.78
C ALA A 129 -5.84 -1.91 -4.29
N GLY A 130 -6.30 -0.84 -3.60
CA GLY A 130 -6.17 -0.71 -2.15
C GLY A 130 -6.89 -1.82 -1.38
N GLY A 131 -8.04 -2.27 -1.88
CA GLY A 131 -8.76 -3.43 -1.36
C GLY A 131 -8.00 -4.75 -1.57
N HIS A 132 -7.33 -4.93 -2.70
CA HIS A 132 -6.41 -6.07 -2.95
C HIS A 132 -5.23 -6.02 -1.98
N ASN A 133 -4.66 -4.83 -1.76
CA ASN A 133 -3.55 -4.63 -0.83
C ASN A 133 -3.94 -4.94 0.63
N VAL A 134 -5.20 -4.69 1.03
CA VAL A 134 -5.71 -5.13 2.33
C VAL A 134 -5.61 -6.65 2.48
N PHE A 135 -5.96 -7.43 1.44
CA PHE A 135 -5.78 -8.90 1.47
C PHE A 135 -4.31 -9.31 1.52
N ALA A 136 -3.44 -8.61 0.80
CA ALA A 136 -1.99 -8.85 0.87
C ALA A 136 -1.46 -8.64 2.30
N LEU A 137 -1.89 -7.58 2.98
CA LEU A 137 -1.53 -7.31 4.38
C LEU A 137 -2.08 -8.38 5.34
N LEU A 138 -3.31 -8.86 5.12
CA LEU A 138 -3.90 -9.94 5.93
C LEU A 138 -3.11 -11.26 5.80
N SER A 139 -2.52 -11.50 4.63
CA SER A 139 -1.75 -12.70 4.33
C SER A 139 -0.28 -12.59 4.74
N SER A 140 0.23 -11.36 4.95
CA SER A 140 1.65 -11.12 5.21
C SER A 140 2.01 -11.34 6.68
N PRO A 141 2.96 -12.24 7.01
CA PRO A 141 3.48 -12.40 8.37
C PRO A 141 4.12 -11.12 8.91
N LEU A 142 4.68 -10.27 8.04
CA LEU A 142 5.34 -9.02 8.41
C LEU A 142 4.35 -7.95 8.90
N ALA A 143 3.07 -8.07 8.54
CA ALA A 143 2.01 -7.17 8.97
C ALA A 143 1.33 -7.63 10.26
N LYS A 144 1.69 -8.81 10.79
CA LYS A 144 1.09 -9.37 12.01
C LYS A 144 1.24 -8.42 13.21
N GLY A 145 0.10 -8.08 13.82
CA GLY A 145 0.06 -7.21 15.02
C GLY A 145 0.29 -5.72 14.72
N LEU A 146 0.24 -5.29 13.45
CA LEU A 146 0.29 -3.89 13.06
C LEU A 146 -1.12 -3.27 12.92
N PHE A 147 -2.14 -4.09 12.71
CA PHE A 147 -3.54 -3.69 12.66
C PHE A 147 -4.45 -4.75 13.31
N HIS A 148 -5.72 -4.41 13.52
CA HIS A 148 -6.67 -5.17 14.33
C HIS A 148 -7.94 -5.53 13.55
N LYS A 149 -8.28 -4.73 12.54
CA LYS A 149 -9.48 -4.87 11.72
C LYS A 149 -9.14 -4.53 10.27
N ALA A 150 -9.90 -5.05 9.33
CA ALA A 150 -9.70 -4.83 7.91
C ALA A 150 -11.03 -4.63 7.18
N ILE A 151 -11.07 -3.70 6.22
CA ILE A 151 -12.18 -3.46 5.33
C ILE A 151 -11.63 -3.42 3.90
N SER A 152 -12.03 -4.36 3.07
CA SER A 152 -11.70 -4.36 1.65
C SER A 152 -12.93 -3.97 0.85
N GLN A 153 -12.81 -2.89 0.08
CA GLN A 153 -13.86 -2.39 -0.81
C GLN A 153 -13.45 -2.72 -2.25
N SER A 154 -14.27 -3.50 -2.95
CA SER A 154 -14.00 -3.91 -4.33
C SER A 154 -12.62 -4.58 -4.52
N GLY A 155 -12.11 -5.25 -3.50
CA GLY A 155 -10.87 -6.00 -3.53
C GLY A 155 -11.10 -7.48 -3.77
N ALA A 156 -10.06 -8.17 -4.24
CA ALA A 156 -10.02 -9.63 -4.39
C ALA A 156 -8.63 -10.16 -4.02
N THR A 157 -8.54 -11.47 -3.82
CA THR A 157 -7.26 -12.16 -3.60
C THR A 157 -6.67 -12.56 -4.95
N ASN A 158 -5.88 -11.70 -5.55
CA ASN A 158 -5.14 -12.00 -6.76
C ASN A 158 -3.67 -12.22 -6.38
N THR A 159 -3.21 -13.45 -6.51
CA THR A 159 -1.81 -13.81 -6.31
C THR A 159 -1.30 -14.52 -7.56
N PHE A 160 -0.04 -14.29 -7.88
CA PHE A 160 0.65 -15.00 -8.94
C PHE A 160 1.74 -15.86 -8.32
N ASP A 161 1.91 -17.06 -8.85
CA ASP A 161 3.05 -17.91 -8.52
C ASP A 161 4.35 -17.24 -9.00
N LEU A 162 5.40 -17.33 -8.19
CA LEU A 162 6.67 -16.68 -8.49
C LEU A 162 7.31 -17.27 -9.77
N GLU A 163 7.15 -18.56 -9.98
CA GLU A 163 7.61 -19.23 -11.21
C GLU A 163 6.85 -18.71 -12.42
N GLU A 164 5.54 -18.56 -12.31
CA GLU A 164 4.69 -18.02 -13.37
C GLU A 164 5.04 -16.55 -13.67
N ALA A 165 5.21 -15.72 -12.65
CA ALA A 165 5.59 -14.31 -12.79
C ALA A 165 6.97 -14.12 -13.44
N SER A 166 7.85 -15.15 -13.39
CA SER A 166 9.21 -15.10 -13.95
C SER A 166 9.35 -15.82 -15.29
N LYS A 167 8.32 -16.51 -15.81
CA LYS A 167 8.38 -17.21 -17.10
C LYS A 167 8.35 -16.20 -18.27
N PHE A 168 9.05 -16.57 -19.36
CA PHE A 168 8.79 -15.93 -20.64
C PHE A 168 7.41 -16.37 -21.15
N PHE A 169 6.56 -15.41 -21.46
CA PHE A 169 5.31 -15.70 -22.15
C PHE A 169 5.57 -15.76 -23.66
N ASP A 170 5.64 -16.97 -24.19
CA ASP A 170 5.81 -17.20 -25.64
C ASP A 170 4.49 -16.99 -26.43
N ASN A 171 3.50 -16.40 -25.79
CA ASN A 171 2.15 -16.28 -26.38
C ASN A 171 1.93 -14.91 -27.00
N LYS A 172 2.12 -14.84 -28.32
CA LYS A 172 1.89 -13.64 -29.15
C LYS A 172 0.45 -13.10 -29.14
N GLU A 173 -0.49 -13.81 -28.51
CA GLU A 173 -1.91 -13.43 -28.44
C GLU A 173 -2.31 -12.73 -27.13
N SER A 174 -1.46 -12.74 -26.11
CA SER A 174 -1.78 -12.04 -24.87
C SER A 174 -1.21 -10.62 -24.92
N SER A 175 -2.10 -9.64 -24.97
CA SER A 175 -1.78 -8.23 -24.73
C SER A 175 -1.40 -7.94 -23.27
N LEU A 176 -1.27 -8.96 -22.43
CA LEU A 176 -0.92 -8.91 -21.03
C LEU A 176 0.56 -9.26 -20.88
N LEU A 177 1.31 -8.21 -20.71
CA LEU A 177 2.59 -8.08 -20.00
C LEU A 177 3.50 -9.30 -20.02
N THR A 178 4.48 -9.19 -20.83
CA THR A 178 5.80 -9.82 -20.76
C THR A 178 6.22 -10.15 -19.33
N SER A 179 6.79 -11.30 -19.13
CA SER A 179 7.40 -11.67 -17.85
C SER A 179 8.55 -10.73 -17.51
N SER A 180 8.93 -10.67 -16.26
CA SER A 180 10.05 -9.83 -15.81
C SER A 180 11.38 -10.13 -16.55
N LYS A 181 11.54 -11.34 -17.09
CA LYS A 181 12.73 -11.74 -17.88
C LYS A 181 12.79 -11.16 -19.27
N GLU A 182 11.67 -10.66 -19.80
CA GLU A 182 11.60 -10.03 -21.13
C GLU A 182 11.83 -8.52 -21.08
N VAL A 183 11.86 -7.93 -19.88
CA VAL A 183 11.97 -6.47 -19.66
C VAL A 183 13.43 -6.02 -19.52
N ILE A 184 14.40 -6.95 -19.37
CA ILE A 184 15.82 -6.64 -19.15
C ILE A 184 16.69 -7.17 -20.28
#